data_e63b7d45026d0ba08a7ad668a58a6123
#
_entry.id   e63b7d45026d0ba08a7ad668a58a6123
#
_cell.length_a   1.000
_cell.length_b   1.000
_cell.length_c   1.000
_cell.angle_alpha   90.00
_cell.angle_beta   90.00
_cell.angle_gamma   90.00
#
_symmetry.space_group_name_H-M   'P 1'
#
loop_
_entity.id
_entity.type
_entity.pdbx_description
1 polymer ?
#
loop_
_entity_poly.entity_id
_entity_poly.type
_entity_poly.pdbx_seq_one_letter_code
_entity_poly.pdbx_strand_id
1 'polypeptide(L)'
;MGYALRKKLTALLLACLLLVCLVLPVSAADAPALYGTANAADGTVTVTLSLRGGSAVRSGAFTLSYDSSLTLSKTEKGLPLAVANTKEKGKVVCNWVGGAAEADQAVLTLTFTNAATKSYTFKVSGAKVTDKNYETTKIADFPIGIYVACNGKNCPSKSYKDVDQTQWYHNAVDYVLGNDLMKGTGKTTFSPDATLTRGMVVTVLGRAAGVKTSDYTGTSFSDVKAGSWYAPYVQWASKQGLVKGYEDGTFKPEQNVTREEMVTMLFRCWQSEGNT
;
A
#
# COMPACT_ATOMS: atom_id res chain seq x y z
N MET A 1 -14.93 -4.45 8.64
CA MET A 1 -13.59 -4.98 8.95
C MET A 1 -12.78 -5.43 7.72
N GLY A 2 -13.39 -5.51 6.54
CA GLY A 2 -12.73 -5.97 5.29
C GLY A 2 -11.96 -4.94 4.46
N TYR A 3 -12.07 -3.65 4.74
CA TYR A 3 -11.58 -2.60 3.83
C TYR A 3 -10.08 -2.28 3.95
N ALA A 4 -9.51 -2.40 5.14
CA ALA A 4 -8.08 -2.13 5.36
C ALA A 4 -7.19 -3.31 4.92
N LEU A 5 -7.72 -4.53 4.94
CA LEU A 5 -7.07 -5.76 4.48
C LEU A 5 -6.87 -5.74 2.97
N ARG A 6 -7.90 -5.32 2.21
CA ARG A 6 -7.85 -5.19 0.74
C ARG A 6 -6.68 -4.35 0.21
N LYS A 7 -6.29 -3.29 0.94
CA LYS A 7 -5.33 -2.30 0.44
C LYS A 7 -3.86 -2.73 0.48
N LYS A 8 -3.46 -3.57 1.42
CA LYS A 8 -2.04 -3.93 1.61
C LYS A 8 -1.65 -5.22 0.87
N LEU A 9 -2.56 -6.18 0.75
CA LEU A 9 -2.28 -7.42 0.01
C LEU A 9 -2.39 -7.24 -1.52
N THR A 10 -3.29 -6.39 -2.01
CA THR A 10 -3.28 -5.97 -3.43
C THR A 10 -1.96 -5.32 -3.81
N ALA A 11 -1.33 -4.56 -2.93
CA ALA A 11 0.00 -4.02 -3.17
C ALA A 11 1.08 -5.11 -3.21
N LEU A 12 0.97 -6.16 -2.39
CA LEU A 12 1.94 -7.27 -2.35
C LEU A 12 1.83 -8.16 -3.60
N LEU A 13 0.61 -8.43 -4.09
CA LEU A 13 0.36 -9.19 -5.33
C LEU A 13 0.63 -8.35 -6.59
N LEU A 14 0.42 -7.03 -6.57
CA LEU A 14 0.78 -6.14 -7.68
C LEU A 14 2.29 -5.96 -7.86
N ALA A 15 3.10 -6.10 -6.82
CA ALA A 15 4.56 -6.09 -6.95
C ALA A 15 5.10 -7.30 -7.72
N CYS A 16 4.34 -8.42 -7.76
CA CYS A 16 4.67 -9.60 -8.57
C CYS A 16 4.03 -9.60 -9.97
N LEU A 17 3.14 -8.66 -10.30
CA LEU A 17 2.35 -8.64 -11.55
C LEU A 17 2.41 -7.29 -12.28
N LEU A 18 3.51 -6.56 -12.16
CA LEU A 18 3.72 -5.35 -12.97
C LEU A 18 4.23 -5.74 -14.35
N LEU A 19 3.31 -6.11 -15.24
CA LEU A 19 3.25 -5.75 -16.66
C LEU A 19 2.02 -6.37 -17.35
N VAL A 20 0.82 -6.02 -16.92
CA VAL A 20 -0.34 -6.12 -17.80
C VAL A 20 -1.14 -4.83 -17.63
N CYS A 21 -0.99 -3.94 -18.60
CA CYS A 21 -1.96 -2.89 -18.86
C CYS A 21 -3.31 -3.54 -19.14
N LEU A 22 -4.14 -3.73 -18.12
CA LEU A 22 -5.55 -4.04 -18.32
C LEU A 22 -6.22 -2.76 -18.81
N VAL A 23 -6.26 -2.62 -20.13
CA VAL A 23 -7.22 -1.75 -20.79
C VAL A 23 -8.59 -2.37 -20.51
N LEU A 24 -9.27 -1.89 -19.46
CA LEU A 24 -10.68 -2.19 -19.28
C LEU A 24 -11.45 -1.57 -20.46
N PRO A 25 -12.43 -2.29 -21.03
CA PRO A 25 -13.18 -1.74 -22.14
C PRO A 25 -13.87 -0.44 -21.71
N VAL A 26 -13.58 0.63 -22.42
CA VAL A 26 -14.28 1.90 -22.32
C VAL A 26 -15.70 1.68 -22.84
N SER A 27 -16.64 1.52 -21.91
CA SER A 27 -18.07 1.65 -22.22
C SER A 27 -18.80 2.15 -20.98
N ALA A 28 -18.68 3.42 -20.76
CA ALA A 28 -19.63 4.37 -20.19
C ALA A 28 -19.01 5.72 -20.48
N ALA A 29 -19.39 6.29 -21.61
CA ALA A 29 -19.05 7.65 -21.94
C ALA A 29 -19.51 8.58 -20.81
N ASP A 30 -18.56 9.38 -20.27
CA ASP A 30 -18.74 10.77 -19.97
C ASP A 30 -19.24 11.24 -18.61
N ALA A 31 -19.19 10.45 -17.56
CA ALA A 31 -19.26 11.07 -16.24
C ALA A 31 -17.86 11.64 -15.89
N PRO A 32 -17.74 12.95 -15.62
CA PRO A 32 -16.47 13.53 -15.24
C PRO A 32 -15.94 12.86 -13.97
N ALA A 33 -14.72 12.35 -14.03
CA ALA A 33 -14.09 11.63 -12.93
C ALA A 33 -12.75 12.28 -12.53
N LEU A 34 -12.54 12.44 -11.22
CA LEU A 34 -11.25 12.78 -10.66
C LEU A 34 -10.49 11.49 -10.37
N TYR A 35 -9.27 11.36 -10.83
CA TYR A 35 -8.39 10.25 -10.53
C TYR A 35 -6.98 10.75 -10.21
N GLY A 36 -6.16 9.88 -9.65
CA GLY A 36 -4.81 10.23 -9.26
C GLY A 36 -3.80 9.19 -9.68
N THR A 37 -2.62 9.65 -10.07
CA THR A 37 -1.44 8.83 -10.33
C THR A 37 -0.29 9.27 -9.45
N ALA A 38 0.65 8.36 -9.18
CA ALA A 38 1.89 8.69 -8.49
C ALA A 38 3.08 8.05 -9.21
N ASN A 39 4.20 8.76 -9.19
CA ASN A 39 5.48 8.29 -9.68
C ASN A 39 6.56 8.56 -8.64
N ALA A 40 7.55 7.68 -8.52
CA ALA A 40 8.67 7.85 -7.59
C ALA A 40 10.00 7.69 -8.31
N ALA A 41 10.89 8.65 -8.09
CA ALA A 41 12.26 8.61 -8.60
C ALA A 41 13.19 9.33 -7.60
N ASP A 42 14.35 8.76 -7.33
CA ASP A 42 15.44 9.38 -6.57
C ASP A 42 15.03 10.00 -5.20
N GLY A 43 14.17 9.29 -4.45
CA GLY A 43 13.68 9.78 -3.15
C GLY A 43 12.66 10.92 -3.27
N THR A 44 12.15 11.14 -4.46
CA THR A 44 11.09 12.09 -4.77
C THR A 44 9.82 11.36 -5.19
N VAL A 45 8.67 11.81 -4.73
CA VAL A 45 7.36 11.31 -5.15
C VAL A 45 6.58 12.44 -5.81
N THR A 46 6.09 12.21 -7.02
CA THR A 46 5.22 13.14 -7.73
C THR A 46 3.82 12.55 -7.80
N VAL A 47 2.82 13.28 -7.31
CA VAL A 47 1.40 12.90 -7.34
C VAL A 47 0.66 13.86 -8.25
N THR A 48 -0.06 13.32 -9.22
CA THR A 48 -0.88 14.11 -10.17
C THR A 48 -2.35 13.73 -10.02
N LEU A 49 -3.20 14.71 -9.79
CA LEU A 49 -4.66 14.61 -9.78
C LEU A 49 -5.16 15.14 -11.12
N SER A 50 -5.90 14.32 -11.86
CA SER A 50 -6.38 14.65 -13.20
C SER A 50 -7.88 14.45 -13.33
N LEU A 51 -8.49 15.17 -14.29
CA LEU A 51 -9.88 15.05 -14.66
C LEU A 51 -10.02 14.25 -15.95
N ARG A 52 -10.83 13.20 -15.91
CA ARG A 52 -11.32 12.52 -17.11
C ARG A 52 -12.65 13.16 -17.52
N GLY A 53 -12.88 13.35 -18.82
CA GLY A 53 -14.10 14.00 -19.31
C GLY A 53 -14.20 15.49 -18.92
N GLY A 54 -13.07 16.15 -18.74
CA GLY A 54 -12.95 17.48 -18.13
C GLY A 54 -13.62 18.62 -18.87
N SER A 55 -13.93 18.50 -20.17
CA SER A 55 -14.66 19.53 -20.94
C SER A 55 -16.10 19.77 -20.44
N ALA A 56 -16.68 18.80 -19.72
CA ALA A 56 -17.98 18.92 -19.10
C ALA A 56 -17.91 19.51 -17.68
N VAL A 57 -16.73 19.66 -17.09
CA VAL A 57 -16.52 20.12 -15.71
C VAL A 57 -16.45 21.64 -15.66
N ARG A 58 -17.09 22.23 -14.67
CA ARG A 58 -17.11 23.66 -14.40
C ARG A 58 -16.29 24.06 -13.17
N SER A 59 -16.30 23.21 -12.17
CA SER A 59 -15.54 23.43 -10.93
C SER A 59 -15.42 22.14 -10.14
N GLY A 60 -14.57 22.14 -9.12
CA GLY A 60 -14.48 21.02 -8.21
C GLY A 60 -13.60 21.31 -7.00
N ALA A 61 -13.52 20.32 -6.13
CA ALA A 61 -12.71 20.37 -4.92
C ALA A 61 -12.30 18.95 -4.50
N PHE A 62 -11.19 18.85 -3.79
CA PHE A 62 -10.78 17.64 -3.06
C PHE A 62 -9.85 17.99 -1.90
N THR A 63 -9.68 17.03 -1.00
CA THR A 63 -8.63 17.03 0.01
C THR A 63 -7.71 15.84 -0.26
N LEU A 64 -6.40 16.08 -0.31
CA LEU A 64 -5.36 15.06 -0.35
C LEU A 64 -4.68 14.98 1.02
N SER A 65 -4.72 13.82 1.66
CA SER A 65 -3.94 13.53 2.87
C SER A 65 -2.73 12.67 2.52
N TYR A 66 -1.59 12.93 3.15
CA TYR A 66 -0.33 12.24 2.89
C TYR A 66 0.48 12.05 4.18
N ASP A 67 1.46 11.14 4.13
CA ASP A 67 2.38 10.89 5.25
C ASP A 67 3.19 12.15 5.57
N SER A 68 3.08 12.65 6.79
CA SER A 68 3.76 13.86 7.24
C SER A 68 5.29 13.76 7.31
N SER A 69 5.87 12.58 7.11
CA SER A 69 7.32 12.41 6.92
C SER A 69 7.80 12.98 5.58
N LEU A 70 6.92 13.02 4.58
CA LEU A 70 7.21 13.65 3.29
C LEU A 70 7.24 15.18 3.41
N THR A 71 8.09 15.81 2.62
CA THR A 71 8.16 17.27 2.50
C THR A 71 7.61 17.69 1.15
N LEU A 72 6.49 18.43 1.13
CA LEU A 72 5.96 19.02 -0.10
C LEU A 72 6.92 20.11 -0.58
N SER A 73 7.58 19.89 -1.70
CA SER A 73 8.60 20.79 -2.25
C SER A 73 8.10 21.65 -3.41
N LYS A 74 7.11 21.13 -4.18
CA LYS A 74 6.58 21.83 -5.34
C LYS A 74 5.08 21.58 -5.50
N THR A 75 4.38 22.62 -5.94
CA THR A 75 2.95 22.59 -6.28
C THR A 75 2.76 23.23 -7.64
N GLU A 76 2.28 22.45 -8.61
CA GLU A 76 2.02 22.92 -9.98
C GLU A 76 0.52 22.81 -10.27
N LYS A 77 -0.05 23.91 -10.71
CA LYS A 77 -1.46 24.00 -11.07
C LYS A 77 -1.62 23.61 -12.54
N GLY A 78 -2.39 22.58 -12.82
CA GLY A 78 -2.71 22.17 -14.19
C GLY A 78 -3.88 22.95 -14.78
N LEU A 79 -4.74 23.54 -13.92
CA LEU A 79 -5.82 24.43 -14.32
C LEU A 79 -5.52 25.86 -13.86
N PRO A 80 -5.77 26.89 -14.70
CA PRO A 80 -5.40 28.29 -14.42
C PRO A 80 -5.99 28.84 -13.12
N LEU A 81 -7.23 28.43 -12.77
CA LEU A 81 -7.94 28.87 -11.60
C LEU A 81 -7.95 27.83 -10.46
N ALA A 82 -6.99 26.91 -10.44
CA ALA A 82 -6.81 26.01 -9.31
C ALA A 82 -6.10 26.72 -8.16
N VAL A 83 -6.62 26.51 -6.94
CA VAL A 83 -6.04 27.01 -5.70
C VAL A 83 -5.78 25.85 -4.76
N ALA A 84 -4.53 25.68 -4.35
CA ALA A 84 -4.13 24.65 -3.40
C ALA A 84 -3.72 25.32 -2.06
N ASN A 85 -4.37 24.92 -0.98
CA ASN A 85 -3.97 25.29 0.37
C ASN A 85 -3.08 24.16 0.93
N THR A 86 -1.82 24.51 1.23
CA THR A 86 -0.76 23.60 1.68
C THR A 86 -0.23 23.97 3.07
N LYS A 87 -0.95 24.84 3.81
CA LYS A 87 -0.50 25.33 5.11
C LYS A 87 -0.44 24.25 6.20
N GLU A 88 -1.29 23.24 6.10
CA GLU A 88 -1.34 22.12 7.04
C GLU A 88 -0.44 21.00 6.55
N LYS A 89 0.57 20.61 7.33
CA LYS A 89 1.44 19.49 7.01
C LYS A 89 0.65 18.19 6.99
N GLY A 90 0.89 17.35 5.98
CA GLY A 90 0.14 16.09 5.79
C GLY A 90 -1.17 16.27 5.03
N LYS A 91 -1.51 17.50 4.57
CA LYS A 91 -2.78 17.76 3.92
C LYS A 91 -2.68 18.87 2.87
N VAL A 92 -3.36 18.66 1.75
CA VAL A 92 -3.56 19.66 0.70
C VAL A 92 -5.06 19.76 0.40
N VAL A 93 -5.62 20.96 0.44
CA VAL A 93 -7.00 21.21 0.01
C VAL A 93 -6.93 21.96 -1.30
N CYS A 94 -7.53 21.40 -2.35
CA CYS A 94 -7.58 21.98 -3.68
C CYS A 94 -9.03 22.32 -4.05
N ASN A 95 -9.19 23.51 -4.61
CA ASN A 95 -10.42 23.95 -5.26
C ASN A 95 -10.05 24.51 -6.63
N TRP A 96 -10.92 24.33 -7.62
CA TRP A 96 -10.72 24.91 -8.94
C TRP A 96 -12.03 25.37 -9.57
N VAL A 97 -11.92 26.31 -10.49
CA VAL A 97 -12.99 26.78 -11.35
C VAL A 97 -12.50 26.68 -12.78
N GLY A 98 -13.39 26.34 -13.70
CA GLY A 98 -13.07 26.05 -15.09
C GLY A 98 -12.94 24.57 -15.36
N GLY A 99 -13.25 24.17 -16.57
CA GLY A 99 -13.09 22.80 -17.06
C GLY A 99 -11.68 22.55 -17.60
N ALA A 100 -11.37 21.30 -17.84
CA ALA A 100 -10.21 20.88 -18.59
C ALA A 100 -10.47 21.08 -20.09
N ALA A 101 -9.52 21.63 -20.81
CA ALA A 101 -9.62 21.79 -22.26
C ALA A 101 -9.48 20.45 -22.99
N GLU A 102 -8.80 19.49 -22.37
CA GLU A 102 -8.50 18.19 -22.95
C GLU A 102 -8.97 17.04 -22.02
N ALA A 103 -9.08 15.85 -22.59
CA ALA A 103 -9.27 14.64 -21.81
C ALA A 103 -8.02 14.41 -20.92
N ASP A 104 -8.24 13.95 -19.69
CA ASP A 104 -7.18 13.60 -18.74
C ASP A 104 -6.23 14.75 -18.34
N GLN A 105 -6.72 15.98 -18.34
CA GLN A 105 -5.94 17.14 -17.92
C GLN A 105 -5.65 17.14 -16.42
N ALA A 106 -4.40 17.41 -16.05
CA ALA A 106 -4.00 17.59 -14.67
C ALA A 106 -4.73 18.79 -14.04
N VAL A 107 -5.25 18.61 -12.83
CA VAL A 107 -5.76 19.68 -11.95
C VAL A 107 -4.63 20.23 -11.09
N LEU A 108 -3.86 19.32 -10.49
CA LEU A 108 -2.81 19.63 -9.55
C LEU A 108 -1.72 18.56 -9.60
N THR A 109 -0.46 19.00 -9.67
CA THR A 109 0.70 18.13 -9.49
C THR A 109 1.48 18.56 -8.28
N LEU A 110 1.79 17.62 -7.41
CA LEU A 110 2.49 17.81 -6.15
C LEU A 110 3.77 17.00 -6.14
N THR A 111 4.88 17.63 -5.81
CA THR A 111 6.18 16.96 -5.68
C THR A 111 6.60 16.94 -4.22
N PHE A 112 6.90 15.77 -3.72
CA PHE A 112 7.36 15.52 -2.36
C PHE A 112 8.79 15.01 -2.37
N THR A 113 9.59 15.50 -1.41
CA THR A 113 10.97 15.07 -1.18
C THR A 113 11.07 14.35 0.18
N ASN A 114 12.28 13.86 0.51
CA ASN A 114 12.56 13.08 1.72
C ASN A 114 11.74 11.77 1.80
N ALA A 115 11.43 11.18 0.65
CA ALA A 115 10.76 9.91 0.62
C ALA A 115 11.74 8.79 1.01
N ALA A 116 11.42 8.06 2.08
CA ALA A 116 12.13 6.86 2.48
C ALA A 116 11.73 5.66 1.59
N THR A 117 12.55 4.63 1.59
CA THR A 117 12.28 3.37 0.88
C THR A 117 11.16 2.61 1.58
N LYS A 118 9.94 2.88 1.18
CA LYS A 118 8.71 2.23 1.68
C LYS A 118 7.53 2.54 0.77
N SER A 119 6.39 1.91 1.03
CA SER A 119 5.12 2.27 0.39
C SER A 119 4.50 3.49 1.07
N TYR A 120 3.99 4.40 0.24
CA TYR A 120 3.18 5.53 0.66
C TYR A 120 1.78 5.40 0.09
N THR A 121 0.79 5.88 0.85
CA THR A 121 -0.59 5.99 0.40
C THR A 121 -1.04 7.43 0.57
N PHE A 122 -1.38 8.06 -0.53
CA PHE A 122 -2.06 9.34 -0.56
C PHE A 122 -3.57 9.07 -0.59
N LYS A 123 -4.34 9.75 0.25
CA LYS A 123 -5.79 9.56 0.30
C LYS A 123 -6.49 10.80 -0.25
N VAL A 124 -7.26 10.62 -1.31
CA VAL A 124 -8.19 11.65 -1.81
C VAL A 124 -9.53 11.48 -1.12
N SER A 125 -10.05 12.54 -0.55
CA SER A 125 -11.32 12.55 0.19
C SER A 125 -12.12 13.82 -0.05
N GLY A 126 -13.46 13.72 0.18
CA GLY A 126 -14.37 14.85 0.01
C GLY A 126 -14.36 15.42 -1.41
N ALA A 127 -13.99 14.59 -2.39
CA ALA A 127 -13.91 15.02 -3.78
C ALA A 127 -15.31 15.25 -4.37
N LYS A 128 -15.44 16.35 -5.10
CA LYS A 128 -16.67 16.73 -5.80
C LYS A 128 -16.36 17.47 -7.09
N VAL A 129 -17.19 17.26 -8.08
CA VAL A 129 -17.10 17.89 -9.39
C VAL A 129 -18.46 18.45 -9.76
N THR A 130 -18.51 19.70 -10.22
CA THR A 130 -19.71 20.37 -10.71
C THR A 130 -19.63 20.49 -12.23
N ASP A 131 -20.65 20.02 -12.92
CA ASP A 131 -20.72 20.02 -14.38
C ASP A 131 -21.24 21.36 -14.97
N LYS A 132 -21.35 21.42 -16.28
CA LYS A 132 -21.87 22.59 -17.01
C LYS A 132 -23.32 22.93 -16.69
N ASN A 133 -24.11 21.97 -16.19
CA ASN A 133 -25.51 22.15 -15.79
C ASN A 133 -25.66 22.55 -14.32
N TYR A 134 -24.53 22.82 -13.63
CA TYR A 134 -24.44 23.12 -12.20
C TYR A 134 -24.81 21.93 -11.29
N GLU A 135 -24.83 20.72 -11.81
CA GLU A 135 -25.02 19.52 -11.01
C GLU A 135 -23.71 19.09 -10.37
N THR A 136 -23.75 18.84 -9.07
CA THR A 136 -22.57 18.44 -8.30
C THR A 136 -22.61 16.96 -7.98
N THR A 137 -21.62 16.23 -8.50
CA THR A 137 -21.38 14.83 -8.20
C THR A 137 -20.30 14.68 -7.14
N LYS A 138 -20.58 13.91 -6.09
CA LYS A 138 -19.58 13.51 -5.10
C LYS A 138 -18.82 12.30 -5.63
N ILE A 139 -17.51 12.35 -5.52
CA ILE A 139 -16.62 11.25 -5.89
C ILE A 139 -16.26 10.49 -4.62
N ALA A 140 -16.36 9.17 -4.65
CA ALA A 140 -15.96 8.33 -3.51
C ALA A 140 -14.48 8.55 -3.16
N ASP A 141 -14.16 8.48 -1.88
CA ASP A 141 -12.77 8.53 -1.41
C ASP A 141 -11.94 7.42 -2.07
N PHE A 142 -10.75 7.75 -2.55
CA PHE A 142 -9.85 6.78 -3.15
C PHE A 142 -8.39 6.97 -2.73
N PRO A 143 -7.60 5.88 -2.66
CA PRO A 143 -6.18 5.93 -2.40
C PRO A 143 -5.37 6.03 -3.69
N ILE A 144 -4.20 6.66 -3.60
CA ILE A 144 -3.13 6.60 -4.59
C ILE A 144 -1.93 5.97 -3.89
N GLY A 145 -1.56 4.75 -4.28
CA GLY A 145 -0.44 4.02 -3.70
C GLY A 145 0.82 4.17 -4.55
N ILE A 146 1.99 4.27 -3.91
CA ILE A 146 3.28 4.23 -4.57
C ILE A 146 4.32 3.58 -3.66
N TYR A 147 5.17 2.75 -4.22
CA TYR A 147 6.38 2.26 -3.56
C TYR A 147 7.57 3.08 -4.01
N VAL A 148 8.31 3.63 -3.04
CA VAL A 148 9.58 4.31 -3.26
C VAL A 148 10.70 3.29 -3.11
N ALA A 149 11.32 2.93 -4.23
CA ALA A 149 12.43 2.00 -4.24
C ALA A 149 13.71 2.65 -3.65
N CYS A 150 14.60 1.81 -3.20
CA CYS A 150 15.93 2.22 -2.78
C CYS A 150 16.70 2.87 -3.94
N ASN A 151 17.37 3.99 -3.63
CA ASN A 151 18.21 4.73 -4.57
C ASN A 151 19.72 4.58 -4.25
N GLY A 152 20.10 3.50 -3.55
CA GLY A 152 21.48 3.28 -3.10
C GLY A 152 21.90 4.09 -1.87
N LYS A 153 21.15 5.11 -1.44
CA LYS A 153 21.45 5.94 -0.27
C LYS A 153 20.66 5.53 0.97
N ASN A 154 19.38 5.28 0.82
CA ASN A 154 18.43 5.04 1.89
C ASN A 154 17.89 3.60 1.89
N CYS A 155 18.75 2.61 1.59
CA CYS A 155 18.36 1.20 1.59
C CYS A 155 18.21 0.70 3.03
N PRO A 156 17.02 0.23 3.45
CA PRO A 156 16.82 -0.36 4.77
C PRO A 156 17.76 -1.54 5.06
N SER A 157 18.08 -2.32 4.02
CA SER A 157 18.96 -3.49 4.13
C SER A 157 20.43 -3.17 4.43
N LYS A 158 20.88 -1.91 4.27
CA LYS A 158 22.25 -1.49 4.63
C LYS A 158 22.61 -1.70 6.10
N SER A 159 21.64 -1.79 6.98
CA SER A 159 21.85 -2.11 8.39
C SER A 159 22.21 -3.59 8.63
N TYR A 160 22.03 -4.44 7.62
CA TYR A 160 22.27 -5.87 7.68
C TYR A 160 23.55 -6.23 6.91
N LYS A 161 24.51 -6.84 7.62
CA LYS A 161 25.85 -7.14 7.07
C LYS A 161 25.85 -8.27 6.06
N ASP A 162 24.83 -9.11 6.09
CA ASP A 162 24.64 -10.31 5.29
C ASP A 162 23.72 -10.10 4.08
N VAL A 163 23.33 -8.86 3.79
CA VAL A 163 22.57 -8.52 2.58
C VAL A 163 23.47 -7.80 1.59
N ASP A 164 23.84 -8.49 0.52
CA ASP A 164 24.58 -7.91 -0.59
C ASP A 164 23.64 -7.05 -1.45
N GLN A 165 23.99 -5.76 -1.55
CA GLN A 165 23.20 -4.77 -2.28
C GLN A 165 23.19 -4.97 -3.80
N THR A 166 24.05 -5.83 -4.33
CA THR A 166 24.13 -6.14 -5.77
C THR A 166 23.28 -7.33 -6.17
N GLN A 167 22.74 -8.06 -5.19
CA GLN A 167 21.98 -9.27 -5.44
C GLN A 167 20.57 -8.97 -5.97
N TRP A 168 20.05 -9.90 -6.74
CA TRP A 168 18.72 -9.82 -7.36
C TRP A 168 17.56 -9.61 -6.36
N TYR A 169 17.72 -10.07 -5.11
CA TYR A 169 16.70 -9.96 -4.06
C TYR A 169 16.79 -8.65 -3.26
N HIS A 170 17.78 -7.79 -3.49
CA HIS A 170 18.01 -6.57 -2.70
C HIS A 170 16.77 -5.68 -2.59
N ASN A 171 16.14 -5.36 -3.73
CA ASN A 171 14.93 -4.51 -3.73
C ASN A 171 13.76 -5.15 -2.98
N ALA A 172 13.64 -6.48 -3.01
CA ALA A 172 12.60 -7.20 -2.28
C ALA A 172 12.86 -7.16 -0.77
N VAL A 173 14.12 -7.31 -0.34
CA VAL A 173 14.51 -7.17 1.06
C VAL A 173 14.24 -5.74 1.56
N ASP A 174 14.63 -4.73 0.80
CA ASP A 174 14.32 -3.34 1.13
C ASP A 174 12.81 -3.08 1.25
N TYR A 175 12.02 -3.68 0.35
CA TYR A 175 10.56 -3.57 0.41
C TYR A 175 9.98 -4.14 1.70
N VAL A 176 10.36 -5.36 2.06
CA VAL A 176 9.78 -6.02 3.25
C VAL A 176 10.27 -5.38 4.56
N LEU A 177 11.49 -4.83 4.59
CA LEU A 177 12.02 -4.07 5.72
C LEU A 177 11.37 -2.69 5.82
N GLY A 178 11.30 -1.95 4.73
CA GLY A 178 10.74 -0.59 4.69
C GLY A 178 9.24 -0.52 4.99
N ASN A 179 8.51 -1.62 4.76
CA ASN A 179 7.09 -1.75 5.07
C ASN A 179 6.81 -2.52 6.38
N ASP A 180 7.83 -2.81 7.19
CA ASP A 180 7.73 -3.58 8.44
C ASP A 180 7.11 -4.97 8.28
N LEU A 181 7.18 -5.57 7.10
CA LEU A 181 6.66 -6.92 6.84
C LEU A 181 7.58 -7.99 7.42
N MET A 182 8.88 -7.80 7.26
CA MET A 182 9.91 -8.66 7.86
C MET A 182 10.87 -7.83 8.72
N LYS A 183 11.54 -8.49 9.63
CA LYS A 183 12.67 -7.97 10.39
C LYS A 183 13.82 -8.93 10.24
N GLY A 184 15.03 -8.49 10.55
CA GLY A 184 16.19 -9.38 10.61
C GLY A 184 16.03 -10.49 11.65
N THR A 185 16.80 -11.54 11.49
CA THR A 185 16.93 -12.64 12.46
C THR A 185 17.83 -12.25 13.65
N GLY A 186 18.60 -11.17 13.49
CA GLY A 186 19.41 -10.57 14.53
C GLY A 186 19.54 -9.07 14.37
N LYS A 187 20.35 -8.45 15.22
CA LYS A 187 20.53 -6.98 15.23
C LYS A 187 21.10 -6.45 13.89
N THR A 188 21.97 -7.22 13.25
CA THR A 188 22.66 -6.85 12.01
C THR A 188 22.67 -7.98 10.98
N THR A 189 21.80 -8.97 11.12
CA THR A 189 21.64 -10.13 10.22
C THR A 189 20.20 -10.24 9.75
N PHE A 190 19.99 -10.40 8.46
CA PHE A 190 18.69 -10.64 7.83
C PHE A 190 18.48 -12.13 7.53
N SER A 191 19.59 -12.84 7.26
CA SER A 191 19.65 -14.25 6.89
C SER A 191 18.89 -14.57 5.60
N PRO A 192 19.29 -13.97 4.45
CA PRO A 192 18.55 -14.09 3.20
C PRO A 192 18.43 -15.54 2.68
N ASP A 193 19.40 -16.39 3.02
CA ASP A 193 19.44 -17.79 2.58
C ASP A 193 18.76 -18.76 3.57
N ALA A 194 18.27 -18.25 4.71
CA ALA A 194 17.59 -19.10 5.69
C ALA A 194 16.18 -19.49 5.25
N THR A 195 15.76 -20.69 5.64
CA THR A 195 14.40 -21.14 5.48
C THR A 195 13.45 -20.38 6.42
N LEU A 196 12.21 -20.19 6.00
CA LEU A 196 11.18 -19.60 6.84
C LEU A 196 10.50 -20.67 7.70
N THR A 197 10.25 -20.35 8.96
CA THR A 197 9.39 -21.17 9.81
C THR A 197 7.91 -20.82 9.61
N ARG A 198 7.02 -21.70 10.06
CA ARG A 198 5.56 -21.48 10.00
C ARG A 198 5.16 -20.22 10.79
N GLY A 199 5.78 -19.98 11.95
CA GLY A 199 5.58 -18.76 12.75
C GLY A 199 6.01 -17.49 12.00
N MET A 200 7.12 -17.55 11.25
CA MET A 200 7.57 -16.42 10.41
C MET A 200 6.57 -16.11 9.29
N VAL A 201 6.08 -17.12 8.59
CA VAL A 201 5.14 -16.92 7.47
C VAL A 201 3.85 -16.26 7.95
N VAL A 202 3.21 -16.78 9.00
CA VAL A 202 1.95 -16.18 9.50
C VAL A 202 2.18 -14.75 10.04
N THR A 203 3.37 -14.47 10.57
CA THR A 203 3.73 -13.12 11.02
C THR A 203 3.82 -12.15 9.84
N VAL A 204 4.46 -12.55 8.75
CA VAL A 204 4.54 -11.72 7.53
C VAL A 204 3.14 -11.46 6.96
N LEU A 205 2.31 -12.49 6.85
CA LEU A 205 0.92 -12.36 6.40
C LEU A 205 0.11 -11.44 7.31
N GLY A 206 0.22 -11.60 8.63
CA GLY A 206 -0.49 -10.76 9.58
C GLY A 206 -0.05 -9.30 9.57
N ARG A 207 1.25 -9.02 9.41
CA ARG A 207 1.76 -7.66 9.25
C ARG A 207 1.29 -7.04 7.93
N ALA A 208 1.32 -7.79 6.85
CA ALA A 208 0.77 -7.35 5.56
C ALA A 208 -0.73 -7.02 5.66
N ALA A 209 -1.47 -7.81 6.41
CA ALA A 209 -2.88 -7.57 6.72
C ALA A 209 -3.12 -6.40 7.70
N GLY A 210 -2.08 -5.85 8.31
CA GLY A 210 -2.18 -4.76 9.29
C GLY A 210 -2.84 -5.19 10.60
N VAL A 211 -2.62 -6.44 11.00
CA VAL A 211 -3.18 -7.01 12.24
C VAL A 211 -2.71 -6.23 13.45
N LYS A 212 -3.67 -5.79 14.27
CA LYS A 212 -3.39 -5.21 15.58
C LYS A 212 -3.20 -6.36 16.57
N THR A 213 -1.99 -6.53 17.06
CA THR A 213 -1.62 -7.65 17.94
C THR A 213 -2.39 -7.64 19.27
N SER A 214 -2.82 -6.48 19.76
CA SER A 214 -3.66 -6.34 20.95
C SER A 214 -5.01 -7.06 20.86
N ASP A 215 -5.52 -7.29 19.65
CA ASP A 215 -6.83 -7.89 19.42
C ASP A 215 -6.78 -9.44 19.45
N TYR A 216 -5.56 -10.00 19.59
CA TYR A 216 -5.31 -11.45 19.50
C TYR A 216 -4.41 -11.93 20.64
N THR A 217 -4.96 -11.99 21.86
CA THR A 217 -4.22 -12.27 23.11
C THR A 217 -4.20 -13.73 23.53
N GLY A 218 -4.92 -14.61 22.86
CA GLY A 218 -4.97 -16.04 23.19
C GLY A 218 -4.08 -16.89 22.31
N THR A 219 -4.09 -18.19 22.57
CA THR A 219 -3.52 -19.21 21.67
C THR A 219 -4.54 -20.31 21.43
N SER A 220 -4.61 -20.80 20.17
CA SER A 220 -5.48 -21.93 19.79
C SER A 220 -4.73 -23.26 19.78
N PHE A 221 -3.41 -23.24 20.00
CA PHE A 221 -2.52 -24.38 19.85
C PHE A 221 -1.66 -24.58 21.09
N SER A 222 -1.45 -25.85 21.47
CA SER A 222 -0.77 -26.23 22.72
C SER A 222 0.71 -25.84 22.74
N ASP A 223 1.35 -25.76 21.60
CA ASP A 223 2.78 -25.45 21.43
C ASP A 223 3.07 -23.96 21.13
N VAL A 224 2.04 -23.12 21.06
CA VAL A 224 2.18 -21.66 20.87
C VAL A 224 2.15 -20.98 22.24
N LYS A 225 3.32 -20.57 22.72
CA LYS A 225 3.45 -19.87 24.01
C LYS A 225 2.87 -18.47 23.94
N ALA A 226 2.02 -18.12 24.92
CA ALA A 226 1.57 -16.75 25.09
C ALA A 226 2.78 -15.82 25.28
N GLY A 227 2.75 -14.65 24.61
CA GLY A 227 3.87 -13.70 24.63
C GLY A 227 4.98 -13.95 23.61
N SER A 228 4.96 -15.08 22.87
CA SER A 228 5.83 -15.24 21.70
C SER A 228 5.49 -14.20 20.64
N TRP A 229 6.50 -13.71 19.92
CA TRP A 229 6.34 -12.67 18.91
C TRP A 229 5.38 -13.06 17.76
N TYR A 230 5.24 -14.36 17.48
CA TYR A 230 4.33 -14.90 16.46
C TYR A 230 2.93 -15.23 17.03
N ALA A 231 2.76 -15.35 18.34
CA ALA A 231 1.50 -15.81 18.92
C ALA A 231 0.25 -15.04 18.49
N PRO A 232 0.23 -13.69 18.46
CA PRO A 232 -0.94 -12.94 18.01
C PRO A 232 -1.27 -13.21 16.54
N TYR A 233 -0.25 -13.41 15.72
CA TYR A 233 -0.43 -13.67 14.29
C TYR A 233 -0.91 -15.09 14.02
N VAL A 234 -0.43 -16.07 14.79
CA VAL A 234 -0.94 -17.45 14.76
C VAL A 234 -2.40 -17.47 15.15
N GLN A 235 -2.78 -16.78 16.23
CA GLN A 235 -4.17 -16.67 16.68
C GLN A 235 -5.05 -15.99 15.65
N TRP A 236 -4.58 -14.91 15.03
CA TRP A 236 -5.27 -14.26 13.92
C TRP A 236 -5.45 -15.20 12.74
N ALA A 237 -4.39 -15.85 12.27
CA ALA A 237 -4.42 -16.75 11.12
C ALA A 237 -5.35 -17.95 11.35
N SER A 238 -5.39 -18.49 12.57
CA SER A 238 -6.32 -19.54 12.96
C SER A 238 -7.77 -19.06 12.91
N LYS A 239 -8.08 -17.90 13.49
CA LYS A 239 -9.44 -17.30 13.47
C LYS A 239 -9.92 -16.95 12.05
N GLN A 240 -9.01 -16.61 11.15
CA GLN A 240 -9.33 -16.35 9.74
C GLN A 240 -9.38 -17.62 8.89
N GLY A 241 -9.11 -18.80 9.47
CA GLY A 241 -9.08 -20.06 8.75
C GLY A 241 -7.88 -20.22 7.80
N LEU A 242 -6.87 -19.36 7.91
CA LEU A 242 -5.65 -19.42 7.07
C LEU A 242 -4.79 -20.64 7.44
N VAL A 243 -4.79 -21.00 8.72
CA VAL A 243 -4.09 -22.15 9.25
C VAL A 243 -5.03 -23.00 10.13
N LYS A 244 -4.84 -24.32 10.11
CA LYS A 244 -5.66 -25.25 10.90
C LYS A 244 -4.87 -25.97 12.01
N GLY A 245 -3.54 -25.91 11.97
CA GLY A 245 -2.67 -26.72 12.83
C GLY A 245 -2.67 -28.20 12.40
N TYR A 246 -2.18 -29.03 13.28
CA TYR A 246 -2.07 -30.49 13.11
C TYR A 246 -3.10 -31.21 13.98
N GLU A 247 -3.31 -32.50 13.70
CA GLU A 247 -4.28 -33.33 14.43
C GLU A 247 -3.96 -33.49 15.92
N ASP A 248 -2.69 -33.35 16.29
CA ASP A 248 -2.20 -33.39 17.66
C ASP A 248 -2.46 -32.07 18.45
N GLY A 249 -3.19 -31.13 17.87
CA GLY A 249 -3.50 -29.83 18.49
C GLY A 249 -2.33 -28.84 18.50
N THR A 250 -1.25 -29.10 17.73
CA THR A 250 -0.09 -28.22 17.60
C THR A 250 -0.16 -27.38 16.36
N PHE A 251 0.59 -26.26 16.34
CA PHE A 251 0.82 -25.42 15.17
C PHE A 251 2.20 -25.62 14.55
N LYS A 252 3.18 -26.04 15.35
CA LYS A 252 4.60 -26.22 15.02
C LYS A 252 5.25 -24.92 14.49
N PRO A 253 5.26 -23.84 15.29
CA PRO A 253 5.69 -22.51 14.83
C PRO A 253 7.14 -22.46 14.36
N GLU A 254 8.01 -23.30 14.94
CA GLU A 254 9.45 -23.36 14.60
C GLU A 254 9.75 -24.33 13.45
N GLN A 255 8.78 -25.10 12.97
CA GLN A 255 8.96 -25.99 11.84
C GLN A 255 9.09 -25.19 10.55
N ASN A 256 10.04 -25.58 9.68
CA ASN A 256 10.17 -25.01 8.35
C ASN A 256 8.94 -25.29 7.49
N VAL A 257 8.53 -24.29 6.75
CA VAL A 257 7.39 -24.36 5.84
C VAL A 257 7.78 -25.10 4.57
N THR A 258 6.95 -26.06 4.16
CA THR A 258 7.08 -26.67 2.83
C THR A 258 6.46 -25.77 1.75
N ARG A 259 6.79 -26.01 0.47
CA ARG A 259 6.21 -25.25 -0.66
C ARG A 259 4.68 -25.39 -0.70
N GLU A 260 4.14 -26.58 -0.48
CA GLU A 260 2.69 -26.85 -0.44
C GLU A 260 1.99 -26.14 0.72
N GLU A 261 2.59 -26.11 1.91
CA GLU A 261 2.07 -25.35 3.05
C GLU A 261 2.05 -23.85 2.75
N MET A 262 3.15 -23.32 2.18
CA MET A 262 3.25 -21.91 1.82
C MET A 262 2.17 -21.50 0.82
N VAL A 263 2.01 -22.23 -0.30
CA VAL A 263 0.99 -21.88 -1.30
C VAL A 263 -0.41 -22.03 -0.76
N THR A 264 -0.65 -22.99 0.16
CA THR A 264 -1.93 -23.16 0.83
C THR A 264 -2.27 -21.97 1.73
N MET A 265 -1.31 -21.48 2.53
CA MET A 265 -1.50 -20.30 3.39
C MET A 265 -1.75 -19.05 2.54
N LEU A 266 -0.99 -18.85 1.47
CA LEU A 266 -1.17 -17.73 0.53
C LEU A 266 -2.54 -17.77 -0.15
N PHE A 267 -2.96 -18.92 -0.63
CA PHE A 267 -4.26 -19.10 -1.29
C PHE A 267 -5.43 -18.79 -0.33
N ARG A 268 -5.39 -19.34 0.90
CA ARG A 268 -6.41 -19.06 1.91
C ARG A 268 -6.43 -17.58 2.31
N CYS A 269 -5.26 -16.96 2.42
CA CYS A 269 -5.16 -15.53 2.68
C CYS A 269 -5.82 -14.71 1.56
N TRP A 270 -5.57 -15.06 0.30
CA TRP A 270 -6.19 -14.43 -0.86
C TRP A 270 -7.72 -14.61 -0.88
N GLN A 271 -8.21 -15.84 -0.58
CA GLN A 271 -9.65 -16.11 -0.48
C GLN A 271 -10.33 -15.33 0.66
N SER A 272 -9.67 -15.19 1.81
CA SER A 272 -10.25 -14.48 2.98
C SER A 272 -10.53 -13.00 2.71
N GLU A 273 -9.98 -12.45 1.63
CA GLU A 273 -10.22 -11.09 1.16
C GLU A 273 -11.44 -10.95 0.24
N GLY A 274 -12.20 -12.02 0.04
CA GLY A 274 -13.38 -12.05 -0.82
C GLY A 274 -13.03 -12.22 -2.31
N ASN A 275 -11.84 -12.70 -2.62
CA ASN A 275 -11.47 -13.10 -3.97
C ASN A 275 -11.91 -14.55 -4.23
N THR A 276 -12.47 -14.84 -5.39
CA THR A 276 -12.93 -16.18 -5.82
C THR A 276 -12.15 -16.65 -7.04
#